data_c24f3ce29cbf60f7ed5b3f36867bccf3
#
_entry.id   c24f3ce29cbf60f7ed5b3f36867bccf3
#
_cell.length_a   1.000
_cell.length_b   1.000
_cell.length_c   1.000
_cell.angle_alpha   90.00
_cell.angle_beta   90.00
_cell.angle_gamma   90.00
#
_symmetry.space_group_name_H-M   'P 1'
#
loop_
_entity.id
_entity.type
_entity.pdbx_description
1 polymer ?
#
loop_
_entity_poly.entity_id
_entity_poly.type
_entity_poly.pdbx_seq_one_letter_code
_entity_poly.pdbx_strand_id
1 'polypeptide(L)'
;MLYADARSVRTEASKQRQALQDFSFIRVSLVKGKGGWKIGSVAETKNYYTLSVNQAARGSVVKVIRLIRRFLAGEEMHHSLFDECVTALEFFSTEHADRTCYEHIFTQRILAQLGYIKLSDVPKDFTAVPLHELPGDIVCVHDTAIALSIKRAQNASQL
;
A
#
# COMPACT_ATOMS: atom_id res chain seq x y z
N MET A 1 3.90 -8.80 7.46
CA MET A 1 4.42 -9.06 6.09
C MET A 1 5.15 -10.40 6.11
N LEU A 2 4.92 -11.26 5.12
CA LEU A 2 5.47 -12.62 5.06
C LEU A 2 6.46 -12.72 3.90
N TYR A 3 7.58 -13.40 4.12
CA TYR A 3 8.55 -13.73 3.08
C TYR A 3 8.39 -15.18 2.65
N ALA A 4 8.33 -15.41 1.34
CA ALA A 4 8.21 -16.74 0.78
C ALA A 4 9.14 -16.91 -0.43
N ASP A 5 9.77 -18.08 -0.53
CA ASP A 5 10.66 -18.40 -1.64
C ASP A 5 9.87 -18.85 -2.88
N ALA A 6 10.18 -18.26 -4.00
CA ALA A 6 9.68 -18.67 -5.30
C ALA A 6 10.74 -19.45 -6.07
N ARG A 7 10.49 -20.73 -6.35
CA ARG A 7 11.39 -21.56 -7.16
C ARG A 7 11.11 -21.34 -8.64
N SER A 8 12.13 -21.50 -9.46
CA SER A 8 12.05 -21.47 -10.94
C SER A 8 11.63 -20.12 -11.56
N VAL A 9 11.60 -19.03 -10.80
CA VAL A 9 11.25 -17.69 -11.34
C VAL A 9 12.28 -17.20 -12.36
N ARG A 10 13.52 -17.70 -12.29
CA ARG A 10 14.62 -17.35 -13.21
C ARG A 10 14.48 -18.00 -14.58
N THR A 11 13.67 -19.04 -14.74
CA THR A 11 13.49 -19.76 -16.00
C THR A 11 12.52 -19.00 -16.89
N GLU A 12 12.88 -18.72 -18.15
CA GLU A 12 12.05 -17.93 -19.09
C GLU A 12 10.67 -18.52 -19.34
N ALA A 13 10.58 -19.86 -19.38
CA ALA A 13 9.32 -20.58 -19.55
C ALA A 13 8.43 -20.65 -18.30
N SER A 14 8.85 -20.05 -17.18
CA SER A 14 8.09 -20.14 -15.93
C SER A 14 6.89 -19.21 -15.95
N LYS A 15 5.69 -19.77 -15.88
CA LYS A 15 4.45 -19.01 -15.67
C LYS A 15 4.47 -18.15 -14.40
N GLN A 16 5.24 -18.56 -13.38
CA GLN A 16 5.40 -17.81 -12.13
C GLN A 16 6.20 -16.52 -12.33
N ARG A 17 7.14 -16.47 -13.29
CA ARG A 17 7.96 -15.28 -13.55
C ARG A 17 7.11 -14.08 -13.97
N GLN A 18 6.11 -14.29 -14.79
CA GLN A 18 5.23 -13.21 -15.25
C GLN A 18 4.33 -12.70 -14.12
N ALA A 19 3.79 -13.59 -13.31
CA ALA A 19 2.90 -13.23 -12.23
C ALA A 19 3.62 -12.62 -11.00
N LEU A 20 4.85 -13.07 -10.71
CA LEU A 20 5.66 -12.60 -9.57
C LEU A 20 6.53 -11.39 -9.92
N GLN A 21 5.98 -10.43 -10.63
CA GLN A 21 6.64 -9.16 -10.88
C GLN A 21 6.39 -8.19 -9.72
N ASP A 22 7.30 -7.23 -9.54
CA ASP A 22 7.11 -6.16 -8.57
C ASP A 22 5.79 -5.43 -8.84
N PHE A 23 5.09 -5.04 -7.76
CA PHE A 23 3.79 -4.36 -7.79
C PHE A 23 2.61 -5.20 -8.30
N SER A 24 2.77 -6.52 -8.47
CA SER A 24 1.67 -7.41 -8.82
C SER A 24 0.80 -7.72 -7.59
N PHE A 25 -0.50 -7.59 -7.76
CA PHE A 25 -1.51 -8.12 -6.85
C PHE A 25 -1.88 -9.52 -7.33
N ILE A 26 -1.55 -10.52 -6.55
CA ILE A 26 -1.64 -11.93 -6.94
C ILE A 26 -2.32 -12.76 -5.86
N ARG A 27 -2.92 -13.86 -6.29
CA ARG A 27 -3.36 -14.94 -5.40
C ARG A 27 -2.30 -16.04 -5.41
N VAL A 28 -1.81 -16.42 -4.23
CA VAL A 28 -0.79 -17.47 -4.10
C VAL A 28 -1.25 -18.55 -3.15
N SER A 29 -0.84 -19.80 -3.40
CA SER A 29 -0.80 -20.84 -2.38
C SER A 29 0.59 -20.83 -1.72
N LEU A 30 0.62 -20.90 -0.40
CA LEU A 30 1.86 -20.98 0.37
C LEU A 30 1.97 -22.36 1.04
N VAL A 31 3.16 -22.95 0.98
CA VAL A 31 3.47 -24.22 1.63
C VAL A 31 4.60 -23.99 2.65
N LYS A 32 4.35 -24.33 3.91
CA LYS A 32 5.36 -24.22 4.95
C LYS A 32 6.30 -25.43 4.87
N GLY A 33 7.58 -25.19 4.64
CA GLY A 33 8.65 -26.20 4.63
C GLY A 33 9.65 -25.99 5.75
N LYS A 34 10.65 -26.88 5.87
CA LYS A 34 11.71 -26.78 6.89
C LYS A 34 12.52 -25.47 6.80
N GLY A 35 12.64 -24.87 5.63
CA GLY A 35 13.38 -23.60 5.39
C GLY A 35 12.51 -22.37 5.23
N GLY A 36 11.25 -22.39 5.68
CA GLY A 36 10.33 -21.25 5.55
C GLY A 36 9.18 -21.49 4.60
N TRP A 37 8.49 -20.41 4.22
CA TRP A 37 7.38 -20.45 3.29
C TRP A 37 7.85 -20.55 1.85
N LYS A 38 7.16 -21.35 1.05
CA LYS A 38 7.40 -21.51 -0.40
C LYS A 38 6.12 -21.20 -1.17
N ILE A 39 6.28 -20.54 -2.31
CA ILE A 39 5.18 -20.31 -3.23
C ILE A 39 4.91 -21.60 -4.00
N GLY A 40 3.69 -22.13 -3.88
CA GLY A 40 3.21 -23.28 -4.63
C GLY A 40 2.62 -22.86 -5.98
N SER A 41 1.36 -22.43 -6.00
CA SER A 41 0.70 -21.91 -7.19
C SER A 41 0.56 -20.39 -7.13
N VAL A 42 0.54 -19.77 -8.30
CA VAL A 42 0.34 -18.32 -8.46
C VAL A 42 -0.75 -18.10 -9.50
N ALA A 43 -1.72 -17.28 -9.17
CA ALA A 43 -2.67 -16.72 -10.14
C ALA A 43 -2.50 -15.21 -10.12
N GLU A 44 -2.06 -14.64 -11.24
CA GLU A 44 -1.97 -13.21 -11.42
C GLU A 44 -3.37 -12.62 -11.52
N THR A 45 -3.55 -11.45 -10.91
CA THR A 45 -4.80 -10.70 -11.00
C THR A 45 -4.58 -9.33 -11.63
N LYS A 46 -3.64 -8.53 -11.10
CA LYS A 46 -3.36 -7.16 -11.57
C LYS A 46 -1.90 -6.79 -11.32
N ASN A 47 -1.31 -5.94 -12.16
CA ASN A 47 -0.05 -5.25 -11.85
C ASN A 47 -0.30 -3.74 -11.85
N TYR A 48 -0.34 -3.15 -10.67
CA TYR A 48 -0.72 -1.74 -10.49
C TYR A 48 0.30 -0.77 -11.10
N TYR A 49 1.57 -1.14 -11.21
CA TYR A 49 2.57 -0.30 -11.84
C TYR A 49 2.34 -0.20 -13.36
N THR A 50 2.05 -1.31 -14.02
CA THR A 50 1.78 -1.34 -15.47
C THR A 50 0.40 -0.77 -15.82
N LEU A 51 -0.59 -0.92 -14.93
CA LEU A 51 -1.93 -0.36 -15.10
C LEU A 51 -1.99 1.15 -14.86
N SER A 52 -0.97 1.72 -14.21
CA SER A 52 -0.93 3.16 -13.90
C SER A 52 -0.90 4.00 -15.18
N VAL A 53 -1.81 4.97 -15.26
CA VAL A 53 -2.07 5.80 -16.46
C VAL A 53 -0.90 6.70 -16.87
N ASN A 54 -0.05 7.11 -15.89
CA ASN A 54 1.09 8.00 -16.14
C ASN A 54 2.19 7.80 -15.10
N GLN A 55 3.29 8.57 -15.23
CA GLN A 55 4.43 8.48 -14.33
C GLN A 55 4.10 8.92 -12.89
N ALA A 56 3.24 9.92 -12.71
CA ALA A 56 2.81 10.36 -11.38
C ALA A 56 2.02 9.26 -10.67
N ALA A 57 1.12 8.58 -11.38
CA ALA A 57 0.37 7.43 -10.88
C ALA A 57 1.31 6.28 -10.45
N ARG A 58 2.31 5.95 -11.27
CA ARG A 58 3.34 4.95 -10.91
C ARG A 58 4.10 5.36 -9.65
N GLY A 59 4.44 6.65 -9.53
CA GLY A 59 5.10 7.20 -8.34
C GLY A 59 4.28 6.97 -7.07
N SER A 60 2.97 7.19 -7.11
CA SER A 60 2.07 6.96 -5.97
C SER A 60 1.96 5.48 -5.62
N VAL A 61 1.80 4.60 -6.61
CA VAL A 61 1.80 3.14 -6.38
C VAL A 61 3.09 2.70 -5.68
N VAL A 62 4.24 3.20 -6.11
CA VAL A 62 5.53 2.93 -5.45
C VAL A 62 5.55 3.44 -4.00
N LYS A 63 5.00 4.63 -3.74
CA LYS A 63 4.91 5.19 -2.38
C LYS A 63 4.05 4.32 -1.47
N VAL A 64 2.88 3.85 -1.92
CA VAL A 64 2.02 2.93 -1.18
C VAL A 64 2.78 1.67 -0.78
N ILE A 65 3.43 1.00 -1.74
CA ILE A 65 4.19 -0.23 -1.46
C ILE A 65 5.38 0.01 -0.51
N ARG A 66 6.09 1.14 -0.67
CA ARG A 66 7.19 1.51 0.25
C ARG A 66 6.67 1.73 1.68
N LEU A 67 5.53 2.38 1.83
CA LEU A 67 4.90 2.59 3.13
C LEU A 67 4.56 1.26 3.80
N ILE A 68 3.90 0.35 3.06
CA ILE A 68 3.57 -0.98 3.54
C ILE A 68 4.83 -1.74 3.99
N ARG A 69 5.87 -1.76 3.16
CA ARG A 69 7.13 -2.46 3.48
C ARG A 69 7.85 -1.89 4.69
N ARG A 70 7.72 -0.59 4.93
CA ARG A 70 8.38 0.08 6.05
C ARG A 70 7.69 -0.21 7.39
N PHE A 71 6.36 -0.24 7.40
CA PHE A 71 5.59 -0.27 8.65
C PHE A 71 5.00 -1.64 8.97
N LEU A 72 4.81 -2.51 7.98
CA LEU A 72 4.27 -3.85 8.20
C LEU A 72 5.40 -4.86 8.34
N ALA A 73 5.87 -5.06 9.55
CA ALA A 73 6.79 -6.14 9.92
C ALA A 73 6.01 -7.29 10.59
N GLY A 74 6.44 -8.53 10.34
CA GLY A 74 5.85 -9.71 10.97
C GLY A 74 4.70 -10.37 10.18
N GLU A 75 4.12 -11.42 10.77
CA GLU A 75 3.09 -12.26 10.15
C GLU A 75 1.67 -11.90 10.65
N GLU A 76 1.50 -10.78 11.34
CA GLU A 76 0.20 -10.37 11.86
C GLU A 76 -0.77 -10.04 10.72
N MET A 77 -2.02 -10.48 10.92
CA MET A 77 -3.09 -10.25 9.95
C MET A 77 -3.79 -8.92 10.24
N HIS A 78 -3.69 -8.00 9.29
CA HIS A 78 -4.36 -6.69 9.32
C HIS A 78 -5.33 -6.60 8.14
N HIS A 79 -6.51 -7.21 8.24
CA HIS A 79 -7.48 -7.25 7.13
C HIS A 79 -7.89 -5.86 6.66
N SER A 80 -8.28 -4.98 7.58
CA SER A 80 -8.71 -3.61 7.26
C SER A 80 -7.61 -2.81 6.57
N LEU A 81 -6.38 -2.96 7.02
CA LEU A 81 -5.22 -2.29 6.44
C LEU A 81 -4.89 -2.85 5.05
N PHE A 82 -5.05 -4.16 4.84
CA PHE A 82 -4.88 -4.78 3.53
C PHE A 82 -5.90 -4.23 2.53
N ASP A 83 -7.18 -4.18 2.90
CA ASP A 83 -8.25 -3.66 2.06
C ASP A 83 -8.05 -2.18 1.73
N GLU A 84 -7.63 -1.37 2.70
CA GLU A 84 -7.28 0.05 2.49
C GLU A 84 -6.13 0.19 1.50
N CYS A 85 -5.09 -0.66 1.60
CA CYS A 85 -3.96 -0.63 0.67
C CYS A 85 -4.36 -1.02 -0.76
N VAL A 86 -5.21 -2.03 -0.92
CA VAL A 86 -5.72 -2.45 -2.24
C VAL A 86 -6.55 -1.33 -2.87
N THR A 87 -7.47 -0.74 -2.11
CA THR A 87 -8.29 0.39 -2.55
C THR A 87 -7.43 1.60 -2.94
N ALA A 88 -6.39 1.89 -2.15
CA ALA A 88 -5.45 2.97 -2.46
C ALA A 88 -4.64 2.71 -3.73
N LEU A 89 -4.19 1.47 -3.97
CA LEU A 89 -3.48 1.10 -5.20
C LEU A 89 -4.38 1.27 -6.43
N GLU A 90 -5.65 0.89 -6.35
CA GLU A 90 -6.63 1.11 -7.41
C GLU A 90 -6.85 2.60 -7.67
N PHE A 91 -7.10 3.38 -6.62
CA PHE A 91 -7.28 4.82 -6.71
C PHE A 91 -6.07 5.52 -7.32
N PHE A 92 -4.87 5.29 -6.78
CA PHE A 92 -3.66 5.96 -7.25
C PHE A 92 -3.17 5.50 -8.63
N SER A 93 -3.65 4.39 -9.16
CA SER A 93 -3.33 3.97 -10.53
C SER A 93 -4.00 4.84 -11.60
N THR A 94 -5.00 5.64 -11.24
CA THR A 94 -5.74 6.56 -12.12
C THR A 94 -5.23 8.00 -12.03
N GLU A 95 -5.84 8.94 -12.75
CA GLU A 95 -5.42 10.34 -12.75
C GLU A 95 -6.18 11.14 -11.68
N HIS A 96 -5.42 11.95 -10.90
CA HIS A 96 -5.98 12.85 -9.88
C HIS A 96 -5.20 14.16 -9.86
N ALA A 97 -5.92 15.30 -9.85
CA ALA A 97 -5.32 16.63 -9.75
C ALA A 97 -4.60 16.83 -8.41
N ASP A 98 -5.24 16.41 -7.31
CA ASP A 98 -4.78 16.65 -5.94
C ASP A 98 -4.05 15.45 -5.33
N ARG A 99 -3.33 14.72 -6.16
CA ARG A 99 -2.65 13.46 -5.84
C ARG A 99 -1.84 13.49 -4.54
N THR A 100 -1.05 14.54 -4.34
CA THR A 100 -0.18 14.68 -3.16
C THR A 100 -1.00 14.76 -1.87
N CYS A 101 -2.10 15.49 -1.89
CA CYS A 101 -2.99 15.62 -0.74
C CYS A 101 -3.61 14.25 -0.37
N TYR A 102 -4.06 13.48 -1.35
CA TYR A 102 -4.56 12.12 -1.12
C TYR A 102 -3.48 11.16 -0.62
N GLU A 103 -2.24 11.26 -1.11
CA GLU A 103 -1.10 10.48 -0.61
C GLU A 103 -0.82 10.75 0.88
N HIS A 104 -0.94 12.01 1.30
CA HIS A 104 -0.79 12.38 2.71
C HIS A 104 -1.94 11.82 3.56
N ILE A 105 -3.20 11.93 3.12
CA ILE A 105 -4.33 11.32 3.84
C ILE A 105 -4.15 9.81 3.97
N PHE A 106 -3.82 9.11 2.88
CA PHE A 106 -3.56 7.68 2.94
C PHE A 106 -2.46 7.34 3.94
N THR A 107 -1.33 8.07 3.89
CA THR A 107 -0.22 7.87 4.84
C THR A 107 -0.66 8.09 6.27
N GLN A 108 -1.43 9.15 6.55
CA GLN A 108 -1.95 9.44 7.88
C GLN A 108 -2.88 8.33 8.39
N ARG A 109 -3.77 7.80 7.52
CA ARG A 109 -4.65 6.68 7.86
C ARG A 109 -3.86 5.43 8.25
N ILE A 110 -2.87 5.05 7.46
CA ILE A 110 -2.02 3.90 7.75
C ILE A 110 -1.30 4.09 9.09
N LEU A 111 -0.72 5.26 9.33
CA LEU A 111 -0.04 5.56 10.60
C LEU A 111 -1.00 5.56 11.80
N ALA A 112 -2.24 6.01 11.62
CA ALA A 112 -3.26 5.97 12.66
C ALA A 112 -3.73 4.53 12.95
N GLN A 113 -3.96 3.70 11.92
CA GLN A 113 -4.32 2.29 12.10
C GLN A 113 -3.21 1.49 12.80
N LEU A 114 -1.95 1.86 12.57
CA LEU A 114 -0.78 1.26 13.22
C LEU A 114 -0.44 1.86 14.58
N GLY A 115 -1.21 2.85 15.04
CA GLY A 115 -1.03 3.47 16.36
C GLY A 115 0.08 4.51 16.47
N TYR A 116 0.70 4.92 15.36
CA TYR A 116 1.71 5.99 15.35
C TYR A 116 1.10 7.39 15.45
N ILE A 117 -0.15 7.56 15.05
CA ILE A 117 -0.95 8.79 15.19
C ILE A 117 -2.19 8.43 15.98
N LYS A 118 -2.58 9.29 16.95
CA LYS A 118 -3.84 9.09 17.66
C LYS A 118 -5.01 9.28 16.70
N LEU A 119 -5.94 8.35 16.70
CA LEU A 119 -7.12 8.42 15.83
C LEU A 119 -7.95 9.69 16.08
N SER A 120 -7.95 10.20 17.32
CA SER A 120 -8.59 11.48 17.68
C SER A 120 -8.00 12.71 16.97
N ASP A 121 -6.77 12.61 16.50
CA ASP A 121 -6.04 13.71 15.84
C ASP A 121 -6.25 13.71 14.31
N VAL A 122 -7.01 12.72 13.81
CA VAL A 122 -7.41 12.61 12.39
C VAL A 122 -8.88 13.00 12.28
N PRO A 123 -9.25 13.93 11.38
CA PRO A 123 -10.66 14.26 11.16
C PRO A 123 -11.48 13.02 10.80
N LYS A 124 -12.68 12.88 11.38
CA LYS A 124 -13.52 11.68 11.20
C LYS A 124 -13.81 11.38 9.73
N ASP A 125 -14.04 12.40 8.93
CA ASP A 125 -14.29 12.26 7.50
C ASP A 125 -13.10 11.61 6.77
N PHE A 126 -11.88 11.90 7.22
CA PHE A 126 -10.67 11.31 6.65
C PHE A 126 -10.40 9.88 7.09
N THR A 127 -11.07 9.37 8.11
CA THR A 127 -10.92 7.98 8.56
C THR A 127 -12.05 7.06 8.12
N ALA A 128 -13.25 7.60 7.91
CA ALA A 128 -14.45 6.82 7.65
C ALA A 128 -14.82 6.75 6.15
N VAL A 129 -14.45 7.77 5.38
CA VAL A 129 -14.86 7.89 3.97
C VAL A 129 -13.78 7.32 3.05
N PRO A 130 -14.12 6.49 2.05
CA PRO A 130 -13.15 6.00 1.05
C PRO A 130 -12.43 7.15 0.32
N LEU A 131 -11.17 6.94 -0.10
CA LEU A 131 -10.37 8.00 -0.75
C LEU A 131 -11.06 8.59 -1.99
N HIS A 132 -11.74 7.77 -2.78
CA HIS A 132 -12.42 8.20 -4.01
C HIS A 132 -13.71 9.01 -3.78
N GLU A 133 -14.22 9.01 -2.56
CA GLU A 133 -15.40 9.80 -2.16
C GLU A 133 -15.04 11.13 -1.50
N LEU A 134 -13.76 11.33 -1.15
CA LEU A 134 -13.30 12.57 -0.54
C LEU A 134 -13.17 13.68 -1.60
N PRO A 135 -13.79 14.85 -1.41
CA PRO A 135 -13.63 16.00 -2.29
C PRO A 135 -12.19 16.56 -2.24
N GLY A 136 -11.56 16.79 -3.39
CA GLY A 136 -10.17 17.25 -3.49
C GLY A 136 -9.90 18.59 -2.81
N ASP A 137 -10.85 19.51 -2.88
CA ASP A 137 -10.78 20.83 -2.24
C ASP A 137 -10.68 20.70 -0.70
N ILE A 138 -11.49 19.81 -0.09
CA ILE A 138 -11.46 19.55 1.35
C ILE A 138 -10.14 18.88 1.74
N VAL A 139 -9.68 17.93 0.93
CA VAL A 139 -8.45 17.16 1.18
C VAL A 139 -7.23 18.11 1.21
N CYS A 140 -7.14 19.04 0.26
CA CYS A 140 -5.98 19.93 0.14
C CYS A 140 -5.97 21.09 1.16
N VAL A 141 -7.12 21.53 1.65
CA VAL A 141 -7.20 22.54 2.72
C VAL A 141 -6.46 22.05 3.99
N HIS A 142 -6.53 20.75 4.28
CA HIS A 142 -5.91 20.16 5.47
C HIS A 142 -4.48 19.62 5.24
N ASP A 143 -3.97 19.68 4.02
CA ASP A 143 -2.72 19.02 3.62
C ASP A 143 -1.51 19.39 4.49
N THR A 144 -1.32 20.68 4.79
CA THR A 144 -0.20 21.15 5.62
C THR A 144 -0.24 20.56 7.04
N ALA A 145 -1.43 20.50 7.65
CA ALA A 145 -1.60 19.96 8.99
C ALA A 145 -1.35 18.44 9.00
N ILE A 146 -1.84 17.74 7.96
CA ILE A 146 -1.64 16.30 7.78
C ILE A 146 -0.16 15.98 7.58
N ALA A 147 0.52 16.68 6.69
CA ALA A 147 1.94 16.50 6.45
C ALA A 147 2.79 16.72 7.72
N LEU A 148 2.43 17.72 8.54
CA LEU A 148 3.08 17.97 9.81
C LEU A 148 2.86 16.82 10.80
N SER A 149 1.65 16.28 10.89
CA SER A 149 1.32 15.15 11.76
C SER A 149 2.11 13.90 11.38
N ILE A 150 2.19 13.59 10.07
CA ILE A 150 2.99 12.49 9.53
C ILE A 150 4.46 12.66 9.91
N LYS A 151 5.04 13.84 9.70
CA LYS A 151 6.44 14.12 10.02
C LYS A 151 6.74 13.92 11.52
N ARG A 152 5.83 14.37 12.39
CA ARG A 152 5.95 14.16 13.85
C ARG A 152 5.94 12.68 14.21
N ALA A 153 5.00 11.91 13.64
CA ALA A 153 4.90 10.47 13.87
C ALA A 153 6.16 9.73 13.40
N GLN A 154 6.67 10.06 12.22
CA GLN A 154 7.89 9.47 11.69
C GLN A 154 9.13 9.77 12.56
N ASN A 155 9.26 10.99 13.04
CA ASN A 155 10.37 11.38 13.93
C ASN A 155 10.28 10.69 15.30
N ALA A 156 9.08 10.54 15.87
CA ALA A 156 8.87 9.90 17.15
C ALA A 156 9.12 8.37 17.11
N SER A 157 8.88 7.75 15.95
CA SER A 157 9.09 6.31 15.76
C SER A 157 10.52 5.93 15.36
N GLN A 158 11.45 6.88 15.26
CA GLN A 158 12.83 6.69 14.77
C GLN A 158 12.91 5.94 13.41
N LEU A 159 11.88 6.08 12.61
CA LEU A 159 11.68 5.41 11.33
C LEU A 159 12.09 6.30 10.15
#